data_6ae2cc0b8058583ef87a6af888913c57
#
_entry.id   6ae2cc0b8058583ef87a6af888913c57
#
_cell.length_a   1.000
_cell.length_b   1.000
_cell.length_c   1.000
_cell.angle_alpha   90.00
_cell.angle_beta   90.00
_cell.angle_gamma   90.00
#
_symmetry.space_group_name_H-M   'P 1'
#
loop_
_entity.id
_entity.type
_entity.pdbx_description
1 polymer ?
#
loop_
_entity_poly.entity_id
_entity_poly.type
_entity_poly.pdbx_seq_one_letter_code
_entity_poly.pdbx_strand_id
1 'polypeptide(L)'
;MSSYKVFKHPIEGFEAVKSGFAWLAPFNPVWPLFRGLWMLFITYIFIIFILASVDALIYGLDDFIDISNANNLQWIFLIIQFIIFVSPGFKGNEWTANNLQKKGYVFDCSIDAKNKNEALIVANKSIISKRII
;
A
#
# COMPACT_ATOMS: atom_id res chain seq x y z
N MET A 1 -1.54 19.76 1.52
CA MET A 1 -1.01 19.17 0.25
C MET A 1 -0.27 17.90 0.58
N SER A 2 -0.26 16.97 -0.33
CA SER A 2 0.50 15.71 -0.18
C SER A 2 1.63 15.67 -1.19
N SER A 3 2.77 15.10 -0.81
CA SER A 3 3.88 14.90 -1.73
C SER A 3 3.66 13.67 -2.60
N TYR A 4 3.88 13.80 -3.89
CA TYR A 4 3.78 12.73 -4.89
C TYR A 4 5.13 12.53 -5.57
N LYS A 5 5.57 11.28 -5.66
CA LYS A 5 6.68 10.87 -6.52
C LYS A 5 6.15 10.61 -7.92
N VAL A 6 6.66 11.34 -8.89
CA VAL A 6 6.28 11.18 -10.30
C VAL A 6 7.31 10.31 -11.01
N PHE A 7 6.80 9.33 -11.74
CA PHE A 7 7.59 8.39 -12.54
C PHE A 7 7.24 8.55 -14.01
N LYS A 8 8.22 8.42 -14.88
CA LYS A 8 8.09 8.55 -16.32
C LYS A 8 8.39 7.23 -17.01
N HIS A 9 7.54 6.86 -17.97
CA HIS A 9 7.76 5.75 -18.88
C HIS A 9 7.88 6.25 -20.32
N PRO A 10 8.79 5.69 -21.15
CA PRO A 10 9.01 6.16 -22.53
C PRO A 10 7.77 6.08 -23.42
N ILE A 11 6.89 5.10 -23.18
CA ILE A 11 5.71 4.82 -24.00
C ILE A 11 4.42 5.18 -23.25
N GLU A 12 4.27 4.79 -21.99
CA GLU A 12 3.03 4.90 -21.22
C GLU A 12 2.83 6.27 -20.55
N GLY A 13 3.84 7.13 -20.56
CA GLY A 13 3.77 8.49 -20.00
C GLY A 13 4.12 8.58 -18.53
N PHE A 14 3.32 9.32 -17.75
CA PHE A 14 3.58 9.61 -16.35
C PHE A 14 2.66 8.86 -15.41
N GLU A 15 3.22 8.46 -14.28
CA GLU A 15 2.49 7.91 -13.17
C GLU A 15 2.94 8.59 -11.87
N ALA A 16 2.01 8.84 -10.94
CA ALA A 16 2.31 9.47 -9.67
C ALA A 16 1.92 8.57 -8.50
N VAL A 17 2.80 8.45 -7.53
CA VAL A 17 2.60 7.68 -6.30
C VAL A 17 2.71 8.61 -5.10
N LYS A 18 1.69 8.60 -4.23
CA LYS A 18 1.69 9.38 -3.00
C LYS A 18 2.83 8.92 -2.09
N SER A 19 3.57 9.88 -1.54
CA SER A 19 4.56 9.63 -0.49
C SER A 19 3.87 9.55 0.87
N GLY A 20 4.42 8.73 1.78
CA GLY A 20 3.94 8.60 3.13
C GLY A 20 2.96 7.45 3.33
N PHE A 21 2.11 7.55 4.35
CA PHE A 21 1.23 6.47 4.78
C PHE A 21 0.10 6.20 3.80
N ALA A 22 -0.09 4.93 3.42
CA ALA A 22 -1.16 4.48 2.54
C ALA A 22 -2.40 4.12 3.37
N TRP A 23 -3.24 5.10 3.70
CA TRP A 23 -4.38 4.96 4.61
C TRP A 23 -5.37 3.86 4.25
N LEU A 24 -5.58 3.60 2.97
CA LEU A 24 -6.52 2.56 2.52
C LEU A 24 -5.94 1.14 2.63
N ALA A 25 -4.63 0.99 2.71
CA ALA A 25 -3.99 -0.31 2.70
C ALA A 25 -4.34 -1.20 3.90
N PRO A 26 -4.38 -0.70 5.15
CA PRO A 26 -4.72 -1.51 6.31
C PRO A 26 -6.17 -2.02 6.32
N PHE A 27 -7.10 -1.27 5.68
CA PHE A 27 -8.53 -1.54 5.76
C PHE A 27 -9.09 -2.28 4.55
N ASN A 28 -8.32 -2.44 3.50
CA ASN A 28 -8.78 -3.05 2.26
C ASN A 28 -7.82 -4.15 1.76
N PRO A 29 -8.14 -5.44 1.97
CA PRO A 29 -7.28 -6.53 1.54
C PRO A 29 -7.18 -6.63 0.01
N VAL A 30 -8.10 -6.03 -0.73
CA VAL A 30 -8.10 -5.98 -2.20
C VAL A 30 -7.24 -4.83 -2.74
N TRP A 31 -6.79 -3.92 -1.88
CA TRP A 31 -5.97 -2.77 -2.22
C TRP A 31 -4.75 -3.08 -3.12
N PRO A 32 -3.98 -4.18 -2.91
CA PRO A 32 -2.84 -4.50 -3.75
C PRO A 32 -3.21 -4.77 -5.21
N LEU A 33 -4.40 -5.29 -5.48
CA LEU A 33 -4.88 -5.54 -6.85
C LEU A 33 -5.02 -4.25 -7.64
N PHE A 34 -5.59 -3.22 -7.04
CA PHE A 34 -5.75 -1.89 -7.69
C PHE A 34 -4.41 -1.20 -7.98
N ARG A 35 -3.34 -1.64 -7.35
CA ARG A 35 -1.99 -1.15 -7.54
C ARG A 35 -1.12 -2.06 -8.42
N GLY A 36 -1.68 -3.15 -8.96
CA GLY A 36 -0.96 -4.13 -9.77
C GLY A 36 0.02 -5.00 -8.98
N LEU A 37 -0.16 -5.11 -7.66
CA LEU A 37 0.70 -5.85 -6.74
C LEU A 37 0.13 -7.25 -6.48
N TRP A 38 0.00 -8.06 -7.54
CA TRP A 38 -0.62 -9.40 -7.49
C TRP A 38 0.03 -10.34 -6.49
N MET A 39 1.37 -10.38 -6.46
CA MET A 39 2.09 -11.25 -5.51
C MET A 39 1.84 -10.84 -4.07
N LEU A 40 1.75 -9.54 -3.80
CA LEU A 40 1.43 -9.02 -2.47
C LEU A 40 0.00 -9.40 -2.07
N PHE A 41 -0.96 -9.35 -3.00
CA PHE A 41 -2.33 -9.77 -2.76
C PHE A 41 -2.41 -11.26 -2.37
N ILE A 42 -1.76 -12.13 -3.15
CA ILE A 42 -1.72 -13.57 -2.86
C ILE A 42 -1.09 -13.83 -1.48
N THR A 43 0.03 -13.16 -1.18
CA THR A 43 0.68 -13.26 0.12
C THR A 43 -0.24 -12.82 1.25
N TYR A 44 -0.99 -11.74 1.06
CA TYR A 44 -1.96 -11.25 2.04
C TYR A 44 -3.08 -12.25 2.31
N ILE A 45 -3.68 -12.80 1.27
CA ILE A 45 -4.73 -13.83 1.41
C ILE A 45 -4.20 -15.04 2.17
N PHE A 46 -2.97 -15.46 1.86
CA PHE A 46 -2.32 -16.58 2.55
C PHE A 46 -2.07 -16.29 4.04
N ILE A 47 -1.61 -15.08 4.37
CA ILE A 47 -1.41 -14.64 5.76
C ILE A 47 -2.74 -14.60 6.51
N ILE A 48 -3.80 -14.03 5.91
CA ILE A 48 -5.14 -13.99 6.51
C ILE A 48 -5.65 -15.41 6.80
N PHE A 49 -5.45 -16.35 5.86
CA PHE A 49 -5.83 -17.74 6.05
C PHE A 49 -5.09 -18.41 7.21
N ILE A 50 -3.78 -18.19 7.32
CA ILE A 50 -2.98 -18.70 8.45
C ILE A 50 -3.45 -18.11 9.76
N LEU A 51 -3.65 -16.79 9.83
CA LEU A 51 -4.11 -16.11 11.05
C LEU A 51 -5.49 -16.62 11.49
N ALA A 52 -6.43 -16.77 10.56
CA ALA A 52 -7.76 -17.32 10.85
C ALA A 52 -7.67 -18.76 11.35
N SER A 53 -6.77 -19.58 10.80
CA SER A 53 -6.56 -20.97 11.27
C SER A 53 -5.98 -21.00 12.69
N VAL A 54 -5.05 -20.12 13.00
CA VAL A 54 -4.48 -20.01 14.35
C VAL A 54 -5.51 -19.46 15.35
N ASP A 55 -6.32 -18.47 14.94
CA ASP A 55 -7.44 -17.98 15.76
C ASP A 55 -8.41 -19.12 16.12
N ALA A 56 -8.81 -19.92 15.15
CA ALA A 56 -9.70 -21.07 15.38
C ALA A 56 -9.09 -22.12 16.33
N LEU A 57 -7.76 -22.28 16.31
CA LEU A 57 -7.07 -23.18 17.22
C LEU A 57 -6.98 -22.65 18.67
N ILE A 58 -6.83 -21.32 18.81
CA ILE A 58 -6.66 -20.68 20.13
C ILE A 58 -8.01 -20.45 20.82
N TYR A 59 -9.01 -19.99 20.08
CA TYR A 59 -10.30 -19.55 20.63
C TYR A 59 -11.44 -20.55 20.43
N GLY A 60 -11.26 -21.56 19.56
CA GLY A 60 -12.35 -22.40 19.08
C GLY A 60 -13.14 -21.73 17.95
N LEU A 61 -13.99 -22.53 17.28
CA LEU A 61 -14.79 -22.05 16.14
C LEU A 61 -16.00 -21.19 16.55
N ASP A 62 -16.42 -21.29 17.82
CA ASP A 62 -17.69 -20.71 18.32
C ASP A 62 -17.50 -19.44 19.16
N ASP A 63 -16.28 -19.12 19.60
CA ASP A 63 -16.04 -17.98 20.49
C ASP A 63 -15.42 -16.81 19.73
N PHE A 64 -16.20 -15.73 19.58
CA PHE A 64 -15.64 -14.42 19.28
C PHE A 64 -14.70 -14.00 20.41
N ILE A 65 -13.60 -13.35 20.07
CA ILE A 65 -12.56 -12.87 20.99
C ILE A 65 -13.21 -12.12 22.17
N ASP A 66 -13.24 -12.75 23.34
CA ASP A 66 -13.55 -12.05 24.57
C ASP A 66 -12.28 -11.38 25.11
N ILE A 67 -12.09 -10.12 24.72
CA ILE A 67 -10.91 -9.33 25.08
C ILE A 67 -10.81 -9.15 26.62
N SER A 68 -11.94 -9.22 27.33
CA SER A 68 -11.96 -9.02 28.77
C SER A 68 -11.28 -10.15 29.55
N ASN A 69 -11.27 -11.35 29.01
CA ASN A 69 -10.70 -12.55 29.62
C ASN A 69 -9.47 -13.09 28.87
N ALA A 70 -8.92 -12.32 27.94
CA ALA A 70 -7.78 -12.73 27.13
C ALA A 70 -6.54 -12.99 28.01
N ASN A 71 -5.90 -14.15 27.83
CA ASN A 71 -4.64 -14.48 28.48
C ASN A 71 -3.44 -13.80 27.75
N ASN A 72 -2.25 -13.90 28.34
CA ASN A 72 -1.04 -13.26 27.78
C ASN A 72 -0.71 -13.71 26.35
N LEU A 73 -0.95 -14.98 26.01
CA LEU A 73 -0.72 -15.51 24.67
C LEU A 73 -1.66 -14.86 23.64
N GLN A 74 -2.92 -14.70 24.01
CA GLN A 74 -3.94 -14.07 23.18
C GLN A 74 -3.61 -12.60 22.92
N TRP A 75 -3.16 -11.86 23.95
CA TRP A 75 -2.71 -10.47 23.78
C TRP A 75 -1.52 -10.35 22.84
N ILE A 76 -0.51 -11.22 22.97
CA ILE A 76 0.65 -11.25 22.07
C ILE A 76 0.19 -11.49 20.63
N PHE A 77 -0.74 -12.43 20.42
CA PHE A 77 -1.25 -12.75 19.09
C PHE A 77 -2.03 -11.58 18.47
N LEU A 78 -2.86 -10.90 19.26
CA LEU A 78 -3.58 -9.68 18.81
C LEU A 78 -2.61 -8.56 18.40
N ILE A 79 -1.53 -8.35 19.14
CA ILE A 79 -0.51 -7.36 18.80
C ILE A 79 0.18 -7.72 17.48
N ILE A 80 0.53 -9.00 17.28
CA ILE A 80 1.13 -9.47 16.03
C ILE A 80 0.18 -9.22 14.84
N GLN A 81 -1.09 -9.57 14.98
CA GLN A 81 -2.11 -9.30 13.96
C GLN A 81 -2.20 -7.81 13.63
N PHE A 82 -2.24 -6.96 14.65
CA PHE A 82 -2.30 -5.51 14.47
C PHE A 82 -1.09 -4.98 13.69
N ILE A 83 0.12 -5.43 14.02
CA ILE A 83 1.35 -5.06 13.31
C ILE A 83 1.28 -5.48 11.84
N ILE A 84 0.83 -6.69 11.55
CA ILE A 84 0.68 -7.21 10.18
C ILE A 84 -0.33 -6.36 9.39
N PHE A 85 -1.47 -6.01 10.00
CA PHE A 85 -2.50 -5.21 9.36
C PHE A 85 -2.07 -3.77 9.07
N VAL A 86 -1.27 -3.16 9.95
CA VAL A 86 -0.83 -1.77 9.80
C VAL A 86 0.38 -1.63 8.88
N SER A 87 1.20 -2.68 8.75
CA SER A 87 2.43 -2.65 7.94
C SER A 87 2.25 -2.20 6.48
N PRO A 88 1.17 -2.56 5.75
CA PRO A 88 0.93 -2.05 4.40
C PRO A 88 0.69 -0.55 4.35
N GLY A 89 0.18 0.04 5.42
CA GLY A 89 0.03 1.49 5.52
C GLY A 89 1.37 2.21 5.38
N PHE A 90 2.41 1.68 6.00
CA PHE A 90 3.76 2.26 5.94
C PHE A 90 4.50 1.97 4.63
N LYS A 91 4.35 0.76 4.11
CA LYS A 91 5.13 0.28 2.95
C LYS A 91 4.38 0.32 1.63
N GLY A 92 3.05 0.48 1.64
CA GLY A 92 2.22 0.32 0.45
C GLY A 92 2.58 1.26 -0.69
N ASN A 93 2.86 2.52 -0.40
CA ASN A 93 3.27 3.48 -1.43
C ASN A 93 4.69 3.19 -1.97
N GLU A 94 5.60 2.74 -1.12
CA GLU A 94 6.94 2.31 -1.52
C GLU A 94 6.88 1.06 -2.42
N TRP A 95 6.08 0.07 -2.06
CA TRP A 95 5.87 -1.12 -2.91
C TRP A 95 5.26 -0.76 -4.26
N THR A 96 4.33 0.19 -4.31
CA THR A 96 3.76 0.69 -5.56
C THR A 96 4.84 1.36 -6.43
N ALA A 97 5.67 2.22 -5.84
CA ALA A 97 6.78 2.87 -6.54
C ALA A 97 7.78 1.85 -7.09
N ASN A 98 8.17 0.86 -6.28
CA ASN A 98 9.08 -0.20 -6.70
C ASN A 98 8.49 -1.06 -7.84
N ASN A 99 7.18 -1.32 -7.81
CA ASN A 99 6.50 -2.04 -8.89
C ASN A 99 6.50 -1.26 -10.19
N LEU A 100 6.32 0.06 -10.15
CA LEU A 100 6.44 0.92 -11.33
C LEU A 100 7.86 0.87 -11.92
N GLN A 101 8.89 0.93 -11.09
CA GLN A 101 10.28 0.80 -11.54
C GLN A 101 10.54 -0.54 -12.23
N LYS A 102 9.98 -1.64 -11.72
CA LYS A 102 10.07 -2.97 -12.38
C LYS A 102 9.37 -3.00 -13.74
N LYS A 103 8.37 -2.16 -13.96
CA LYS A 103 7.64 -2.02 -15.24
C LYS A 103 8.33 -1.07 -16.23
N GLY A 104 9.49 -0.52 -15.91
CA GLY A 104 10.25 0.37 -16.78
C GLY A 104 10.02 1.86 -16.53
N TYR A 105 9.27 2.23 -15.51
CA TYR A 105 9.15 3.63 -15.07
C TYR A 105 10.42 4.08 -14.34
N VAL A 106 10.84 5.30 -14.63
CA VAL A 106 11.99 5.95 -13.98
C VAL A 106 11.49 7.12 -13.14
N PHE A 107 12.05 7.28 -11.96
CA PHE A 107 11.75 8.43 -11.12
C PHE A 107 12.15 9.73 -11.83
N ASP A 108 11.23 10.69 -11.91
CA ASP A 108 11.43 11.99 -12.54
C ASP A 108 11.57 13.11 -11.50
N CYS A 109 10.54 13.33 -10.68
CA CYS A 109 10.54 14.39 -9.67
C CYS A 109 9.53 14.12 -8.55
N SER A 110 9.61 14.94 -7.50
CA SER A 110 8.59 15.00 -6.44
C SER A 110 7.81 16.29 -6.57
N ILE A 111 6.49 16.21 -6.48
CA ILE A 111 5.57 17.34 -6.61
C ILE A 111 4.59 17.34 -5.45
N ASP A 112 4.39 18.49 -4.84
CA ASP A 112 3.34 18.69 -3.85
C ASP A 112 2.05 19.09 -4.55
N ALA A 113 0.99 18.32 -4.33
CA ALA A 113 -0.31 18.51 -4.96
C ALA A 113 -1.46 18.08 -4.03
N LYS A 114 -2.66 18.51 -4.34
CA LYS A 114 -3.86 18.11 -3.59
C LYS A 114 -4.26 16.67 -3.90
N ASN A 115 -4.05 16.24 -5.14
CA ASN A 115 -4.39 14.90 -5.60
C ASN A 115 -3.43 14.42 -6.70
N LYS A 116 -3.55 13.15 -7.07
CA LYS A 116 -2.73 12.51 -8.10
C LYS A 116 -2.84 13.20 -9.46
N ASN A 117 -4.04 13.57 -9.87
CA ASN A 117 -4.28 14.19 -11.19
C ASN A 117 -3.59 15.55 -11.29
N GLU A 118 -3.64 16.36 -10.25
CA GLU A 118 -2.93 17.64 -10.19
C GLU A 118 -1.42 17.45 -10.31
N ALA A 119 -0.85 16.47 -9.60
CA ALA A 119 0.57 16.14 -9.71
C ALA A 119 0.98 15.77 -11.15
N LEU A 120 0.16 14.99 -11.84
CA LEU A 120 0.39 14.60 -13.23
C LEU A 120 0.27 15.79 -14.20
N ILE A 121 -0.69 16.68 -13.98
CA ILE A 121 -0.85 17.91 -14.80
C ILE A 121 0.36 18.82 -14.64
N VAL A 122 0.85 19.01 -13.42
CA VAL A 122 2.04 19.82 -13.16
C VAL A 122 3.28 19.21 -13.81
N ALA A 123 3.46 17.88 -13.72
CA ALA A 123 4.56 17.17 -14.36
C ALA A 123 4.53 17.35 -15.90
N ASN A 124 3.37 17.19 -16.53
CA ASN A 124 3.21 17.39 -17.98
C ASN A 124 3.52 18.83 -18.41
N LYS A 125 3.05 19.83 -17.66
CA LYS A 125 3.32 21.25 -17.95
C LYS A 125 4.81 21.58 -17.87
N SER A 126 5.53 21.02 -16.91
CA SER A 126 6.97 21.24 -16.75
C SER A 126 7.78 20.77 -17.96
N ILE A 127 7.34 19.70 -18.63
CA ILE A 127 7.99 19.16 -19.83
C ILE A 127 7.71 20.04 -21.05
N ILE A 128 6.48 20.48 -21.22
CA ILE A 128 6.13 21.39 -22.32
C ILE A 128 6.97 22.67 -22.20
N SER A 129 7.10 23.21 -21.01
CA SER A 129 7.96 24.37 -20.73
C SER A 129 9.44 24.11 -21.06
N LYS A 130 9.99 22.94 -20.74
CA LYS A 130 11.38 22.57 -21.07
C LYS A 130 11.62 22.33 -22.57
N ARG A 131 10.60 21.95 -23.33
CA ARG A 131 10.72 21.75 -24.79
C ARG A 131 10.63 23.04 -25.60
N ILE A 132 10.07 24.09 -25.05
CA ILE A 132 9.93 25.41 -25.70
C ILE A 132 11.19 26.27 -25.51
N ILE A 133 12.05 25.90 -24.56
CA ILE A 133 13.35 26.56 -24.37
C ILE A 133 14.44 25.78 -25.10
#